data_c715cbdc92250e78bc564d17ee65c3d7
#
_entry.id   c715cbdc92250e78bc564d17ee65c3d7
#
_cell.length_a   1.000
_cell.length_b   1.000
_cell.length_c   1.000
_cell.angle_alpha   90.00
_cell.angle_beta   90.00
_cell.angle_gamma   90.00
#
_symmetry.space_group_name_H-M   'P 1'
#
loop_
_entity.id
_entity.type
_entity.pdbx_description
1 polymer ?
#
loop_
_entity_poly.entity_id
_entity_poly.type
_entity_poly.pdbx_seq_one_letter_code
_entity_poly.pdbx_strand_id
1 'polypeptide(L)'
;MKVRNILISFFAAASLVSCDFLDEFDPNSVTTGNFYKTESDIQTSVNGIYSALTQSYYFTYNHYFTDVRANATIVKDAGAVSGIPYQFYNFTLTEENSYVYNRYAQMYKTVSRANKVLSHIDDVVWSSKDSRDVCEAEARFLRALTYFYLVTEWGDVPLVLKDLTTTSEVKANNVRVPKVDVYKAITEDLEAVVSGPIMDFPSASECGRASKAAAYALLGKVFLQQACDEDFAGEKDGLLKSAETNLRKAWDLRKFSSLADVKYSDIWSLGTQKGCPENIFQINCIQGNESLSSSWNWLFGPNTTGVTSKKLGNMQNITTSAVYDSFESGDVRKGFLRKFETAGQTYYHTMKY
;
A
#
# COMPACT_ATOMS: atom_id res chain seq x y z
N MET A 1 34.64 -60.64 22.41
CA MET A 1 34.68 -59.15 22.61
C MET A 1 34.87 -58.35 21.33
N LYS A 2 35.63 -58.74 20.33
CA LYS A 2 35.93 -57.97 19.12
C LYS A 2 34.72 -57.82 18.14
N VAL A 3 33.88 -58.87 17.95
CA VAL A 3 32.75 -58.83 17.01
C VAL A 3 31.61 -57.92 17.54
N ARG A 4 31.38 -57.88 18.85
CA ARG A 4 30.35 -57.04 19.48
C ARG A 4 30.66 -55.54 19.33
N ASN A 5 31.93 -55.18 19.41
CA ASN A 5 32.35 -53.78 19.25
C ASN A 5 32.30 -53.32 17.79
N ILE A 6 32.51 -54.21 16.81
CA ILE A 6 32.39 -53.93 15.38
C ILE A 6 30.92 -53.69 15.01
N LEU A 7 29.99 -54.48 15.55
CA LEU A 7 28.54 -54.32 15.32
C LEU A 7 28.01 -53.01 15.92
N ILE A 8 28.49 -52.60 17.11
CA ILE A 8 28.10 -51.33 17.74
C ILE A 8 28.66 -50.14 16.94
N SER A 9 29.87 -50.23 16.39
CA SER A 9 30.44 -49.18 15.55
C SER A 9 29.73 -49.04 14.21
N PHE A 10 29.21 -50.14 13.64
CA PHE A 10 28.44 -50.11 12.37
C PHE A 10 27.03 -49.49 12.58
N PHE A 11 26.37 -49.76 13.71
CA PHE A 11 25.10 -49.18 14.07
C PHE A 11 25.23 -47.69 14.41
N ALA A 12 26.31 -47.24 15.04
CA ALA A 12 26.57 -45.85 15.32
C ALA A 12 26.93 -45.03 14.06
N ALA A 13 27.56 -45.65 13.06
CA ALA A 13 27.85 -45.03 11.78
C ALA A 13 26.62 -44.90 10.88
N ALA A 14 25.68 -45.86 10.96
CA ALA A 14 24.42 -45.83 10.21
C ALA A 14 23.42 -44.75 10.71
N SER A 15 23.53 -44.35 11.99
CA SER A 15 22.70 -43.29 12.57
C SER A 15 23.14 -41.86 12.19
N LEU A 16 24.31 -41.66 11.61
CA LEU A 16 24.82 -40.36 11.19
C LEU A 16 24.42 -39.99 9.74
N VAL A 17 23.83 -40.91 8.97
CA VAL A 17 23.39 -40.68 7.58
C VAL A 17 21.87 -40.43 7.50
N SER A 18 21.16 -40.42 8.64
CA SER A 18 19.69 -40.35 8.70
C SER A 18 19.13 -38.94 8.70
N CYS A 19 19.92 -37.88 8.58
CA CYS A 19 19.39 -36.53 8.61
C CYS A 19 18.69 -36.08 7.33
N ASP A 20 19.05 -36.64 6.15
CA ASP A 20 18.41 -36.30 4.89
C ASP A 20 17.09 -37.05 4.61
N PHE A 21 16.84 -38.16 5.35
CA PHE A 21 15.64 -38.98 5.14
C PHE A 21 14.38 -38.42 5.85
N LEU A 22 14.55 -37.42 6.72
CA LEU A 22 13.47 -36.81 7.49
C LEU A 22 13.05 -35.44 6.96
N ASP A 23 13.69 -34.94 5.92
CA ASP A 23 13.19 -33.79 5.17
C ASP A 23 12.00 -34.26 4.29
N GLU A 24 10.82 -34.31 4.92
CA GLU A 24 9.56 -34.51 4.20
C GLU A 24 9.36 -33.30 3.26
N PHE A 25 9.80 -33.48 2.02
CA PHE A 25 9.45 -32.56 0.96
C PHE A 25 7.97 -32.75 0.61
N ASP A 26 7.11 -31.85 1.14
CA ASP A 26 5.74 -31.77 0.67
C ASP A 26 5.72 -30.98 -0.67
N PRO A 27 5.53 -31.66 -1.82
CA PRO A 27 5.50 -31.00 -3.12
C PRO A 27 4.32 -30.04 -3.28
N ASN A 28 3.33 -30.09 -2.37
CA ASN A 28 2.16 -29.23 -2.39
C ASN A 28 2.32 -28.00 -1.47
N SER A 29 3.34 -27.97 -0.60
CA SER A 29 3.62 -26.77 0.21
C SER A 29 4.51 -25.83 -0.57
N VAL A 30 4.11 -24.56 -0.64
CA VAL A 30 4.89 -23.46 -1.24
C VAL A 30 6.00 -23.09 -0.27
N THR A 31 7.23 -23.51 -0.59
CA THR A 31 8.44 -23.13 0.14
C THR A 31 9.31 -22.24 -0.77
N THR A 32 10.24 -21.48 -0.17
CA THR A 32 11.20 -20.70 -0.98
C THR A 32 12.07 -21.57 -1.90
N GLY A 33 12.21 -22.85 -1.59
CA GLY A 33 12.98 -23.80 -2.37
C GLY A 33 12.26 -24.29 -3.64
N ASN A 34 10.93 -24.35 -3.65
CA ASN A 34 10.11 -24.82 -4.78
C ASN A 34 9.33 -23.72 -5.49
N PHE A 35 9.31 -22.50 -4.95
CA PHE A 35 8.71 -21.30 -5.55
C PHE A 35 9.78 -20.49 -6.29
N TYR A 36 9.40 -19.51 -7.10
CA TYR A 36 10.29 -18.73 -7.98
C TYR A 36 11.03 -19.61 -9.02
N LYS A 37 10.33 -20.57 -9.62
CA LYS A 37 10.88 -21.46 -10.67
C LYS A 37 10.37 -21.14 -12.06
N THR A 38 9.25 -20.44 -12.15
CA THR A 38 8.59 -20.13 -13.42
C THR A 38 8.20 -18.65 -13.51
N GLU A 39 8.00 -18.15 -14.73
CA GLU A 39 7.42 -16.81 -14.97
C GLU A 39 6.10 -16.62 -14.21
N SER A 40 5.25 -17.64 -14.17
CA SER A 40 3.98 -17.62 -13.44
C SER A 40 4.15 -17.41 -11.93
N ASP A 41 5.22 -17.94 -11.34
CA ASP A 41 5.52 -17.75 -9.91
C ASP A 41 5.87 -16.28 -9.64
N ILE A 42 6.66 -15.67 -10.51
CA ILE A 42 7.03 -14.26 -10.41
C ILE A 42 5.77 -13.38 -10.58
N GLN A 43 4.93 -13.65 -11.60
CA GLN A 43 3.67 -12.92 -11.81
C GLN A 43 2.73 -13.06 -10.62
N THR A 44 2.63 -14.26 -10.03
CA THR A 44 1.85 -14.51 -8.81
C THR A 44 2.41 -13.72 -7.63
N SER A 45 3.74 -13.64 -7.50
CA SER A 45 4.39 -12.86 -6.44
C SER A 45 4.15 -11.36 -6.60
N VAL A 46 4.17 -10.83 -7.82
CA VAL A 46 3.79 -9.44 -8.11
C VAL A 46 2.34 -9.18 -7.69
N ASN A 47 1.41 -10.08 -8.03
CA ASN A 47 0.02 -9.99 -7.56
C ASN A 47 -0.06 -10.03 -6.02
N GLY A 48 0.84 -10.77 -5.36
CA GLY A 48 0.99 -10.79 -3.92
C GLY A 48 1.41 -9.45 -3.33
N ILE A 49 2.18 -8.62 -4.06
CA ILE A 49 2.52 -7.25 -3.62
C ILE A 49 1.26 -6.37 -3.69
N TYR A 50 0.50 -6.40 -4.80
CA TYR A 50 -0.77 -5.68 -4.91
C TYR A 50 -1.76 -6.08 -3.80
N SER A 51 -1.87 -7.37 -3.50
CA SER A 51 -2.70 -7.87 -2.41
C SER A 51 -2.26 -7.33 -1.03
N ALA A 52 -0.97 -7.05 -0.83
CA ALA A 52 -0.50 -6.44 0.41
C ALA A 52 -1.03 -5.02 0.63
N LEU A 53 -1.34 -4.30 -0.46
CA LEU A 53 -1.91 -2.96 -0.37
C LEU A 53 -3.35 -2.96 0.16
N THR A 54 -4.12 -4.06 -0.01
CA THR A 54 -5.51 -4.14 0.47
C THR A 54 -5.62 -4.39 1.97
N GLN A 55 -4.51 -4.69 2.62
CA GLN A 55 -4.50 -5.00 4.06
C GLN A 55 -4.92 -3.80 4.90
N SER A 56 -5.63 -4.07 5.99
CA SER A 56 -6.29 -3.04 6.80
C SER A 56 -5.36 -1.92 7.25
N TYR A 57 -4.16 -2.24 7.71
CA TYR A 57 -3.21 -1.22 8.18
C TYR A 57 -2.46 -0.53 7.04
N TYR A 58 -2.47 -1.06 5.82
CA TYR A 58 -1.97 -0.34 4.66
C TYR A 58 -3.03 0.62 4.11
N PHE A 59 -4.25 0.12 3.86
CA PHE A 59 -5.31 0.80 3.14
C PHE A 59 -6.46 1.29 4.03
N THR A 60 -7.14 0.39 4.76
CA THR A 60 -8.40 0.71 5.44
C THR A 60 -8.22 1.78 6.52
N TYR A 61 -7.17 1.70 7.32
CA TYR A 61 -6.88 2.64 8.40
C TYR A 61 -6.02 3.83 7.99
N ASN A 62 -5.72 3.99 6.68
CA ASN A 62 -4.95 5.13 6.18
C ASN A 62 -5.56 6.49 6.56
N HIS A 63 -6.89 6.58 6.63
CA HIS A 63 -7.59 7.81 6.99
C HIS A 63 -7.23 8.35 8.39
N TYR A 64 -6.76 7.52 9.32
CA TYR A 64 -6.26 8.01 10.61
C TYR A 64 -4.97 8.81 10.44
N PHE A 65 -4.12 8.41 9.50
CA PHE A 65 -2.84 9.07 9.22
C PHE A 65 -3.00 10.31 8.32
N THR A 66 -4.13 10.46 7.65
CA THR A 66 -4.43 11.54 6.71
C THR A 66 -5.59 12.41 7.19
N ASP A 67 -6.83 12.01 6.94
CA ASP A 67 -8.03 12.84 7.11
C ASP A 67 -8.30 13.22 8.57
N VAL A 68 -8.08 12.29 9.51
CA VAL A 68 -8.26 12.54 10.95
C VAL A 68 -7.21 13.53 11.45
N ARG A 69 -5.95 13.35 11.08
CA ARG A 69 -4.86 14.28 11.45
C ARG A 69 -4.98 15.64 10.78
N ALA A 70 -5.58 15.71 9.60
CA ALA A 70 -5.89 16.95 8.92
C ALA A 70 -7.15 17.65 9.49
N ASN A 71 -7.78 17.09 10.53
CA ASN A 71 -9.04 17.57 11.11
C ASN A 71 -10.21 17.68 10.10
N ALA A 72 -10.12 16.93 9.01
CA ALA A 72 -11.19 16.85 8.01
C ALA A 72 -12.35 15.96 8.47
N THR A 73 -12.07 15.02 9.38
CA THR A 73 -13.05 14.13 10.01
C THR A 73 -12.83 14.07 11.51
N ILE A 74 -13.92 13.77 12.25
CA ILE A 74 -13.85 13.51 13.69
C ILE A 74 -14.07 12.03 13.97
N VAL A 75 -13.45 11.52 15.02
CA VAL A 75 -13.73 10.19 15.55
C VAL A 75 -14.95 10.29 16.46
N LYS A 76 -16.06 9.63 16.07
CA LYS A 76 -17.35 9.78 16.77
C LYS A 76 -17.31 9.29 18.22
N ASP A 77 -16.65 8.16 18.48
CA ASP A 77 -16.53 7.62 19.81
C ASP A 77 -15.48 8.37 20.64
N ALA A 78 -15.58 9.71 20.61
CA ALA A 78 -14.89 10.57 21.55
C ALA A 78 -15.22 10.21 23.01
N GLY A 79 -16.32 9.47 23.27
CA GLY A 79 -16.63 8.90 24.57
C GLY A 79 -15.76 7.69 24.94
N ALA A 80 -15.16 7.02 23.99
CA ALA A 80 -14.06 6.09 24.22
C ALA A 80 -12.73 6.87 24.25
N VAL A 81 -12.64 7.83 25.14
CA VAL A 81 -11.52 8.80 25.32
C VAL A 81 -10.17 8.13 25.55
N SER A 82 -10.13 6.82 25.71
CA SER A 82 -8.94 5.97 25.85
C SER A 82 -8.68 5.12 24.61
N GLY A 83 -9.47 5.24 23.54
CA GLY A 83 -9.31 4.42 22.35
C GLY A 83 -8.08 4.80 21.54
N ILE A 84 -7.34 3.79 21.06
CA ILE A 84 -6.14 3.95 20.23
C ILE A 84 -6.39 4.88 19.02
N PRO A 85 -7.52 4.80 18.27
CA PRO A 85 -7.82 5.73 17.20
C PRO A 85 -7.97 7.19 17.62
N TYR A 86 -8.41 7.43 18.86
CA TYR A 86 -8.63 8.77 19.38
C TYR A 86 -7.33 9.56 19.57
N GLN A 87 -6.21 8.87 19.75
CA GLN A 87 -4.89 9.51 19.83
C GLN A 87 -4.52 10.26 18.55
N PHE A 88 -5.00 9.80 17.38
CA PHE A 88 -4.80 10.53 16.12
C PHE A 88 -5.57 11.84 16.08
N TYR A 89 -6.80 11.83 16.58
CA TYR A 89 -7.67 13.01 16.63
C TYR A 89 -7.16 14.06 17.61
N ASN A 90 -6.70 13.64 18.77
CA ASN A 90 -6.22 14.52 19.84
C ASN A 90 -4.74 14.90 19.72
N PHE A 91 -4.02 14.38 18.74
CA PHE A 91 -2.58 14.58 18.62
C PHE A 91 -1.78 14.08 19.83
N THR A 92 -2.25 13.01 20.48
CA THR A 92 -1.61 12.39 21.65
C THR A 92 -1.02 11.02 21.33
N LEU A 93 -0.53 10.84 20.10
CA LEU A 93 0.10 9.61 19.66
C LEU A 93 1.29 9.24 20.55
N THR A 94 1.34 7.99 20.96
CA THR A 94 2.48 7.40 21.68
C THR A 94 3.13 6.31 20.82
N GLU A 95 4.35 5.95 21.17
CA GLU A 95 5.07 4.83 20.55
C GLU A 95 4.38 3.48 20.71
N GLU A 96 3.54 3.33 21.73
CA GLU A 96 2.75 2.13 22.00
C GLU A 96 1.47 2.02 21.16
N ASN A 97 1.18 3.02 20.31
CA ASN A 97 -0.02 2.99 19.48
C ASN A 97 0.05 1.83 18.47
N SER A 98 -0.82 0.84 18.64
CA SER A 98 -0.82 -0.37 17.82
C SER A 98 -1.14 -0.12 16.34
N TYR A 99 -1.84 0.96 15.99
CA TYR A 99 -2.08 1.33 14.59
C TYR A 99 -0.79 1.80 13.92
N VAL A 100 0.02 2.60 14.63
CA VAL A 100 1.33 3.05 14.13
C VAL A 100 2.25 1.85 13.91
N TYR A 101 2.37 0.97 14.92
CA TYR A 101 3.16 -0.25 14.82
C TYR A 101 2.72 -1.16 13.67
N ASN A 102 1.43 -1.47 13.59
CA ASN A 102 0.92 -2.40 12.59
C ASN A 102 1.02 -1.82 11.17
N ARG A 103 0.84 -0.51 10.99
CA ARG A 103 1.04 0.15 9.70
C ARG A 103 2.49 0.05 9.25
N TYR A 104 3.43 0.37 10.12
CA TYR A 104 4.85 0.24 9.85
C TYR A 104 5.22 -1.19 9.46
N ALA A 105 4.81 -2.17 10.26
CA ALA A 105 5.06 -3.58 10.00
C ALA A 105 4.43 -4.05 8.67
N GLN A 106 3.21 -3.59 8.34
CA GLN A 106 2.56 -3.95 7.08
C GLN A 106 3.28 -3.35 5.87
N MET A 107 3.80 -2.13 5.97
CA MET A 107 4.58 -1.51 4.91
C MET A 107 5.89 -2.28 4.66
N TYR A 108 6.62 -2.67 5.71
CA TYR A 108 7.83 -3.49 5.53
C TYR A 108 7.54 -4.90 5.01
N LYS A 109 6.39 -5.50 5.31
CA LYS A 109 5.95 -6.73 4.65
C LYS A 109 5.75 -6.52 3.14
N THR A 110 5.24 -5.37 2.74
CA THR A 110 5.06 -5.02 1.32
C THR A 110 6.41 -4.81 0.64
N VAL A 111 7.34 -4.09 1.27
CA VAL A 111 8.73 -3.93 0.79
C VAL A 111 9.41 -5.28 0.65
N SER A 112 9.29 -6.17 1.64
CA SER A 112 9.88 -7.52 1.59
C SER A 112 9.35 -8.33 0.40
N ARG A 113 8.04 -8.27 0.12
CA ARG A 113 7.45 -8.95 -1.06
C ARG A 113 8.01 -8.41 -2.37
N ALA A 114 8.15 -7.08 -2.49
CA ALA A 114 8.75 -6.47 -3.67
C ALA A 114 10.22 -6.87 -3.83
N ASN A 115 10.99 -6.87 -2.76
CA ASN A 115 12.39 -7.29 -2.76
C ASN A 115 12.55 -8.75 -3.18
N LYS A 116 11.66 -9.65 -2.73
CA LYS A 116 11.68 -11.06 -3.16
C LYS A 116 11.48 -11.18 -4.66
N VAL A 117 10.50 -10.49 -5.24
CA VAL A 117 10.31 -10.47 -6.70
C VAL A 117 11.59 -10.00 -7.38
N LEU A 118 12.13 -8.86 -6.98
CA LEU A 118 13.31 -8.25 -7.61
C LEU A 118 14.58 -9.09 -7.44
N SER A 119 14.70 -9.86 -6.36
CA SER A 119 15.85 -10.73 -6.13
C SER A 119 15.79 -12.04 -6.91
N HIS A 120 14.60 -12.49 -7.30
CA HIS A 120 14.39 -13.77 -8.00
C HIS A 120 13.94 -13.63 -9.45
N ILE A 121 13.79 -12.40 -9.94
CA ILE A 121 13.24 -12.15 -11.28
C ILE A 121 14.10 -12.73 -12.41
N ASP A 122 15.41 -12.85 -12.18
CA ASP A 122 16.36 -13.40 -13.15
C ASP A 122 16.63 -14.91 -12.93
N ASP A 123 16.02 -15.55 -11.91
CA ASP A 123 16.17 -16.97 -11.63
C ASP A 123 15.28 -17.85 -12.52
N VAL A 124 14.38 -17.25 -13.30
CA VAL A 124 13.39 -17.95 -14.11
C VAL A 124 13.58 -17.69 -15.62
N VAL A 125 13.08 -18.63 -16.44
CA VAL A 125 13.04 -18.45 -17.88
C VAL A 125 11.80 -17.67 -18.27
N TRP A 126 11.96 -16.56 -18.94
CA TRP A 126 10.89 -15.67 -19.39
C TRP A 126 10.46 -15.98 -20.83
N SER A 127 9.15 -15.87 -21.09
CA SER A 127 8.59 -15.97 -22.44
C SER A 127 9.00 -14.81 -23.33
N SER A 128 9.20 -13.62 -22.74
CA SER A 128 9.72 -12.44 -23.40
C SER A 128 10.45 -11.52 -22.41
N LYS A 129 11.35 -10.69 -22.95
CA LYS A 129 12.00 -9.65 -22.14
C LYS A 129 10.99 -8.64 -21.61
N ASP A 130 9.97 -8.28 -22.40
CA ASP A 130 8.94 -7.31 -21.99
C ASP A 130 8.12 -7.83 -20.79
N SER A 131 7.77 -9.13 -20.77
CA SER A 131 7.07 -9.73 -19.62
C SER A 131 7.87 -9.63 -18.33
N ARG A 132 9.18 -9.89 -18.41
CA ARG A 132 10.12 -9.74 -17.31
C ARG A 132 10.19 -8.28 -16.84
N ASP A 133 10.41 -7.37 -17.77
CA ASP A 133 10.62 -5.96 -17.47
C ASP A 133 9.35 -5.28 -16.93
N VAL A 134 8.15 -5.73 -17.34
CA VAL A 134 6.88 -5.28 -16.77
C VAL A 134 6.75 -5.74 -15.31
N CYS A 135 7.06 -7.00 -15.00
CA CYS A 135 7.03 -7.50 -13.62
C CYS A 135 8.04 -6.75 -12.72
N GLU A 136 9.23 -6.45 -13.24
CA GLU A 136 10.22 -5.64 -12.54
C GLU A 136 9.69 -4.23 -12.27
N ALA A 137 9.12 -3.57 -13.28
CA ALA A 137 8.59 -2.22 -13.15
C ALA A 137 7.44 -2.16 -12.13
N GLU A 138 6.53 -3.14 -12.12
CA GLU A 138 5.44 -3.21 -11.13
C GLU A 138 5.97 -3.37 -9.70
N ALA A 139 6.94 -4.28 -9.50
CA ALA A 139 7.54 -4.48 -8.18
C ALA A 139 8.28 -3.23 -7.68
N ARG A 140 9.03 -2.54 -8.56
CA ARG A 140 9.70 -1.27 -8.24
C ARG A 140 8.71 -0.16 -7.91
N PHE A 141 7.65 0.00 -8.71
CA PHE A 141 6.60 0.98 -8.44
C PHE A 141 5.97 0.80 -7.05
N LEU A 142 5.60 -0.44 -6.72
CA LEU A 142 4.96 -0.76 -5.44
C LEU A 142 5.91 -0.60 -4.25
N ARG A 143 7.20 -0.87 -4.44
CA ARG A 143 8.24 -0.60 -3.44
C ARG A 143 8.44 0.90 -3.23
N ALA A 144 8.56 1.65 -4.31
CA ALA A 144 8.70 3.11 -4.27
C ALA A 144 7.49 3.78 -3.61
N LEU A 145 6.26 3.38 -3.97
CA LEU A 145 5.03 3.85 -3.35
C LEU A 145 5.03 3.59 -1.83
N THR A 146 5.47 2.40 -1.42
CA THR A 146 5.52 2.03 -0.01
C THR A 146 6.58 2.81 0.74
N TYR A 147 7.77 2.99 0.16
CA TYR A 147 8.80 3.85 0.77
C TYR A 147 8.41 5.32 0.80
N PHE A 148 7.64 5.81 -0.15
CA PHE A 148 7.11 7.17 -0.11
C PHE A 148 6.21 7.38 1.12
N TYR A 149 5.32 6.44 1.46
CA TYR A 149 4.56 6.51 2.70
C TYR A 149 5.46 6.37 3.94
N LEU A 150 6.42 5.44 3.93
CA LEU A 150 7.35 5.26 5.04
C LEU A 150 8.13 6.55 5.35
N VAL A 151 8.72 7.18 4.35
CA VAL A 151 9.55 8.38 4.56
C VAL A 151 8.71 9.61 4.93
N THR A 152 7.50 9.74 4.39
CA THR A 152 6.63 10.88 4.71
C THR A 152 5.99 10.77 6.09
N GLU A 153 5.80 9.55 6.61
CA GLU A 153 5.17 9.32 7.91
C GLU A 153 6.19 9.20 9.06
N TRP A 154 7.42 8.69 8.80
CA TRP A 154 8.43 8.43 9.83
C TRP A 154 9.79 9.13 9.62
N GLY A 155 9.99 9.81 8.49
CA GLY A 155 11.28 10.43 8.17
C GLY A 155 12.36 9.39 7.87
N ASP A 156 13.43 9.37 8.65
CA ASP A 156 14.50 8.39 8.55
C ASP A 156 13.99 6.98 8.88
N VAL A 157 14.19 6.05 7.96
CA VAL A 157 13.70 4.66 8.07
C VAL A 157 14.77 3.68 7.56
N PRO A 158 14.74 2.40 7.95
CA PRO A 158 15.58 1.38 7.35
C PRO A 158 15.33 1.24 5.84
N LEU A 159 16.39 1.31 5.05
CA LEU A 159 16.34 1.16 3.59
C LEU A 159 16.80 -0.25 3.21
N VAL A 160 15.83 -1.10 2.88
CA VAL A 160 16.05 -2.50 2.50
C VAL A 160 15.67 -2.68 1.03
N LEU A 161 16.66 -2.92 0.16
CA LEU A 161 16.47 -3.00 -1.29
C LEU A 161 16.72 -4.43 -1.86
N LYS A 162 16.91 -5.41 -0.99
CA LYS A 162 17.12 -6.83 -1.35
C LYS A 162 16.32 -7.75 -0.44
N ASP A 163 16.14 -8.98 -0.84
CA ASP A 163 15.58 -10.00 0.06
C ASP A 163 16.58 -10.31 1.19
N LEU A 164 16.08 -10.34 2.42
CA LEU A 164 16.85 -10.66 3.63
C LEU A 164 16.44 -12.05 4.10
N THR A 165 17.36 -13.01 3.95
CA THR A 165 17.07 -14.44 4.19
C THR A 165 17.43 -14.91 5.58
N THR A 166 18.28 -14.17 6.31
CA THR A 166 18.77 -14.54 7.63
C THR A 166 18.43 -13.48 8.69
N THR A 167 18.29 -13.94 9.95
CA THR A 167 18.11 -13.04 11.10
C THR A 167 19.26 -12.05 11.25
N SER A 168 20.48 -12.47 10.91
CA SER A 168 21.67 -11.60 10.96
C SER A 168 21.55 -10.46 9.96
N GLU A 169 21.14 -10.75 8.70
CA GLU A 169 20.90 -9.72 7.69
C GLU A 169 19.78 -8.76 8.12
N VAL A 170 18.67 -9.27 8.66
CA VAL A 170 17.58 -8.44 9.17
C VAL A 170 18.09 -7.48 10.25
N LYS A 171 18.86 -7.97 11.22
CA LYS A 171 19.45 -7.13 12.27
C LYS A 171 20.40 -6.08 11.72
N ALA A 172 21.25 -6.45 10.74
CA ALA A 172 22.22 -5.55 10.14
C ALA A 172 21.56 -4.44 9.30
N ASN A 173 20.40 -4.71 8.69
CA ASN A 173 19.66 -3.75 7.85
C ASN A 173 18.52 -3.03 8.60
N ASN A 174 18.29 -3.33 9.88
CA ASN A 174 17.30 -2.65 10.72
C ASN A 174 17.89 -1.40 11.38
N VAL A 175 18.52 -0.56 10.57
CA VAL A 175 19.12 0.72 10.98
C VAL A 175 18.49 1.82 10.12
N ARG A 176 18.05 2.90 10.76
CA ARG A 176 17.53 4.07 10.04
C ARG A 176 18.65 4.69 9.19
N VAL A 177 18.32 5.00 7.95
CA VAL A 177 19.18 5.81 7.08
C VAL A 177 18.55 7.19 6.90
N PRO A 178 19.34 8.20 6.53
CA PRO A 178 18.80 9.53 6.24
C PRO A 178 17.69 9.48 5.19
N LYS A 179 16.62 10.25 5.39
CA LYS A 179 15.49 10.31 4.44
C LYS A 179 15.92 10.70 3.02
N VAL A 180 17.02 11.42 2.86
CA VAL A 180 17.62 11.77 1.55
C VAL A 180 17.95 10.50 0.77
N ASP A 181 18.55 9.50 1.41
CA ASP A 181 18.89 8.22 0.77
C ASP A 181 17.63 7.41 0.42
N VAL A 182 16.59 7.51 1.26
CA VAL A 182 15.29 6.88 0.97
C VAL A 182 14.63 7.53 -0.24
N TYR A 183 14.59 8.85 -0.32
CA TYR A 183 14.06 9.56 -1.49
C TYR A 183 14.84 9.27 -2.76
N LYS A 184 16.16 9.14 -2.68
CA LYS A 184 17.00 8.74 -3.81
C LYS A 184 16.58 7.36 -4.32
N ALA A 185 16.45 6.37 -3.44
CA ALA A 185 16.02 5.03 -3.83
C ALA A 185 14.61 4.99 -4.44
N ILE A 186 13.67 5.80 -3.92
CA ILE A 186 12.33 5.98 -4.49
C ILE A 186 12.43 6.51 -5.93
N THR A 187 13.24 7.54 -6.14
CA THR A 187 13.42 8.17 -7.45
C THR A 187 14.04 7.20 -8.44
N GLU A 188 15.09 6.47 -8.06
CA GLU A 188 15.74 5.44 -8.89
C GLU A 188 14.76 4.33 -9.30
N ASP A 189 13.94 3.84 -8.39
CA ASP A 189 12.91 2.85 -8.70
C ASP A 189 11.88 3.40 -9.70
N LEU A 190 11.38 4.61 -9.49
CA LEU A 190 10.37 5.22 -10.37
C LEU A 190 10.93 5.59 -11.76
N GLU A 191 12.18 6.05 -11.85
CA GLU A 191 12.86 6.33 -13.11
C GLU A 191 13.06 5.03 -13.93
N ALA A 192 13.38 3.92 -13.28
CA ALA A 192 13.42 2.62 -13.92
C ALA A 192 12.03 2.21 -14.47
N VAL A 193 10.96 2.46 -13.70
CA VAL A 193 9.58 2.18 -14.15
C VAL A 193 9.22 2.95 -15.41
N VAL A 194 9.45 4.26 -15.45
CA VAL A 194 9.05 5.10 -16.60
C VAL A 194 9.91 4.84 -17.84
N SER A 195 11.09 4.29 -17.66
CA SER A 195 12.00 3.89 -18.76
C SER A 195 11.68 2.50 -19.32
N GLY A 196 10.90 1.70 -18.58
CA GLY A 196 10.54 0.33 -18.95
C GLY A 196 9.35 0.23 -19.93
N PRO A 197 9.01 -0.99 -20.37
CA PRO A 197 7.92 -1.26 -21.30
C PRO A 197 6.55 -1.35 -20.62
N ILE A 198 6.38 -0.78 -19.43
CA ILE A 198 5.10 -0.75 -18.73
C ILE A 198 4.09 0.12 -19.49
N MET A 199 2.79 -0.19 -19.35
CA MET A 199 1.72 0.56 -20.00
C MET A 199 1.77 2.06 -19.66
N ASP A 200 1.40 2.91 -20.62
CA ASP A 200 1.39 4.35 -20.43
C ASP A 200 0.28 4.79 -19.45
N PHE A 201 -0.92 4.21 -19.60
CA PHE A 201 -2.08 4.46 -18.74
C PHE A 201 -2.92 3.18 -18.63
N PRO A 202 -3.48 2.85 -17.45
CA PRO A 202 -4.23 1.61 -17.28
C PRO A 202 -5.55 1.62 -18.08
N SER A 203 -5.89 0.46 -18.63
CA SER A 203 -7.23 0.20 -19.17
C SER A 203 -8.23 -0.13 -18.04
N ALA A 204 -9.52 -0.18 -18.34
CA ALA A 204 -10.53 -0.56 -17.35
C ALA A 204 -10.33 -1.99 -16.80
N SER A 205 -9.81 -2.91 -17.60
CA SER A 205 -9.49 -4.29 -17.18
C SER A 205 -8.24 -4.36 -16.31
N GLU A 206 -7.34 -3.39 -16.43
CA GLU A 206 -6.06 -3.32 -15.73
C GLU A 206 -5.99 -2.17 -14.73
N CYS A 207 -7.16 -1.59 -14.39
CA CYS A 207 -7.24 -0.57 -13.37
C CYS A 207 -6.63 -1.09 -12.06
N GLY A 208 -5.80 -0.28 -11.44
CA GLY A 208 -5.04 -0.68 -10.24
C GLY A 208 -3.67 -1.30 -10.53
N ARG A 209 -3.30 -1.53 -11.80
CA ARG A 209 -1.92 -1.85 -12.15
C ARG A 209 -1.07 -0.59 -12.26
N ALA A 210 0.23 -0.75 -12.00
CA ALA A 210 1.21 0.32 -12.21
C ALA A 210 1.26 0.72 -13.68
N SER A 211 1.54 2.00 -13.92
CA SER A 211 1.66 2.58 -15.26
C SER A 211 2.66 3.72 -15.27
N LYS A 212 3.10 4.16 -16.45
CA LYS A 212 3.95 5.36 -16.54
C LYS A 212 3.26 6.59 -15.99
N ALA A 213 1.96 6.76 -16.22
CA ALA A 213 1.19 7.87 -15.67
C ALA A 213 1.23 7.86 -14.12
N ALA A 214 1.05 6.69 -13.50
CA ALA A 214 1.13 6.55 -12.05
C ALA A 214 2.55 6.83 -11.52
N ALA A 215 3.59 6.34 -12.21
CA ALA A 215 4.97 6.56 -11.81
C ALA A 215 5.38 8.03 -11.96
N TYR A 216 5.02 8.70 -13.04
CA TYR A 216 5.27 10.13 -13.21
C TYR A 216 4.49 10.97 -12.18
N ALA A 217 3.24 10.63 -11.90
CA ALA A 217 2.47 11.32 -10.85
C ALA A 217 3.11 11.15 -9.47
N LEU A 218 3.62 9.94 -9.16
CA LEU A 218 4.31 9.68 -7.90
C LEU A 218 5.66 10.41 -7.84
N LEU A 219 6.46 10.43 -8.93
CA LEU A 219 7.70 11.23 -9.02
C LEU A 219 7.41 12.71 -8.74
N GLY A 220 6.36 13.26 -9.35
CA GLY A 220 5.94 14.63 -9.10
C GLY A 220 5.62 14.89 -7.63
N LYS A 221 4.92 13.97 -6.97
CA LYS A 221 4.63 14.05 -5.53
C LYS A 221 5.89 13.93 -4.67
N VAL A 222 6.82 13.05 -5.04
CA VAL A 222 8.11 12.86 -4.34
C VAL A 222 8.91 14.16 -4.37
N PHE A 223 9.11 14.75 -5.55
CA PHE A 223 9.86 16.01 -5.67
C PHE A 223 9.15 17.17 -4.98
N LEU A 224 7.83 17.24 -5.04
CA LEU A 224 7.07 18.26 -4.31
C LEU A 224 7.22 18.10 -2.80
N GLN A 225 7.20 16.88 -2.29
CA GLN A 225 7.40 16.61 -0.85
C GLN A 225 8.80 17.02 -0.40
N GLN A 226 9.84 16.69 -1.19
CA GLN A 226 11.21 17.14 -0.92
C GLN A 226 11.33 18.66 -0.93
N ALA A 227 10.70 19.33 -1.91
CA ALA A 227 10.72 20.80 -1.99
C ALA A 227 10.06 21.51 -0.80
N CYS A 228 9.18 20.82 -0.06
CA CYS A 228 8.53 21.31 1.15
C CYS A 228 9.29 20.93 2.44
N ASP A 229 10.38 20.18 2.33
CA ASP A 229 11.15 19.68 3.46
C ASP A 229 12.41 20.54 3.67
N GLU A 230 12.68 20.91 4.92
CA GLU A 230 13.80 21.80 5.29
C GLU A 230 15.17 21.21 4.94
N ASP A 231 15.32 19.89 4.96
CA ASP A 231 16.59 19.22 4.61
C ASP A 231 16.96 19.41 3.12
N PHE A 232 16.01 19.83 2.28
CA PHE A 232 16.20 20.10 0.86
C PHE A 232 16.08 21.59 0.50
N ALA A 233 16.10 22.49 1.48
CA ALA A 233 15.87 23.92 1.25
C ALA A 233 16.77 24.52 0.16
N GLY A 234 18.04 24.06 0.08
CA GLY A 234 18.99 24.50 -0.96
C GLY A 234 18.68 24.03 -2.39
N GLU A 235 17.80 23.03 -2.55
CA GLU A 235 17.45 22.40 -3.84
C GLU A 235 16.02 22.72 -4.27
N LYS A 236 15.29 23.50 -3.50
CA LYS A 236 13.85 23.74 -3.61
C LYS A 236 13.38 24.07 -5.04
N ASP A 237 14.03 25.02 -5.71
CA ASP A 237 13.60 25.45 -7.05
C ASP A 237 13.82 24.35 -8.09
N GLY A 238 14.90 23.59 -7.99
CA GLY A 238 15.18 22.44 -8.83
C GLY A 238 14.15 21.32 -8.64
N LEU A 239 13.81 21.04 -7.38
CA LEU A 239 12.81 20.04 -7.00
C LEU A 239 11.42 20.43 -7.48
N LEU A 240 11.00 21.68 -7.35
CA LEU A 240 9.73 22.18 -7.88
C LEU A 240 9.64 22.05 -9.40
N LYS A 241 10.74 22.36 -10.12
CA LYS A 241 10.80 22.17 -11.58
C LYS A 241 10.72 20.70 -11.96
N SER A 242 11.37 19.81 -11.21
CA SER A 242 11.30 18.37 -11.41
C SER A 242 9.89 17.84 -11.14
N ALA A 243 9.23 18.34 -10.08
CA ALA A 243 7.84 18.02 -9.77
C ALA A 243 6.92 18.41 -10.92
N GLU A 244 7.00 19.67 -11.40
CA GLU A 244 6.20 20.17 -12.51
C GLU A 244 6.44 19.33 -13.78
N THR A 245 7.68 19.04 -14.10
CA THR A 245 8.04 18.26 -15.31
C THR A 245 7.39 16.88 -15.29
N ASN A 246 7.46 16.17 -14.16
CA ASN A 246 6.89 14.82 -14.04
C ASN A 246 5.35 14.85 -13.99
N LEU A 247 4.76 15.81 -13.28
CA LEU A 247 3.30 15.98 -13.28
C LEU A 247 2.75 16.32 -14.67
N ARG A 248 3.46 17.12 -15.49
CA ARG A 248 3.09 17.37 -16.88
C ARG A 248 3.15 16.09 -17.71
N LYS A 249 4.19 15.26 -17.57
CA LYS A 249 4.26 13.97 -18.26
C LYS A 249 3.09 13.06 -17.87
N ALA A 250 2.73 12.99 -16.58
CA ALA A 250 1.55 12.24 -16.14
C ALA A 250 0.26 12.80 -16.77
N TRP A 251 0.13 14.12 -16.81
CA TRP A 251 -1.01 14.82 -17.42
C TRP A 251 -1.13 14.55 -18.93
N ASP A 252 -0.01 14.52 -19.65
CA ASP A 252 0.02 14.28 -21.10
C ASP A 252 -0.40 12.86 -21.48
N LEU A 253 -0.28 11.90 -20.55
CA LEU A 253 -0.74 10.52 -20.72
C LEU A 253 -2.24 10.33 -20.41
N ARG A 254 -2.96 11.35 -19.94
CA ARG A 254 -4.37 11.26 -19.58
C ARG A 254 -5.26 10.83 -20.76
N LYS A 255 -6.41 10.25 -20.46
CA LYS A 255 -7.38 9.74 -21.45
C LYS A 255 -8.66 10.60 -21.55
N PHE A 256 -8.58 11.89 -21.18
CA PHE A 256 -9.67 12.87 -21.30
C PHE A 256 -9.10 14.23 -21.73
N SER A 257 -9.91 15.06 -22.36
CA SER A 257 -9.48 16.39 -22.83
C SER A 257 -9.52 17.42 -21.71
N SER A 258 -10.60 17.41 -20.93
CA SER A 258 -10.83 18.31 -19.79
C SER A 258 -11.36 17.53 -18.59
N LEU A 259 -11.02 17.95 -17.38
CA LEU A 259 -11.62 17.40 -16.16
C LEU A 259 -13.15 17.59 -16.13
N ALA A 260 -13.67 18.62 -16.82
CA ALA A 260 -15.11 18.83 -16.97
C ALA A 260 -15.81 17.71 -17.76
N ASP A 261 -15.07 16.92 -18.55
CA ASP A 261 -15.62 15.79 -19.31
C ASP A 261 -15.83 14.55 -18.43
N VAL A 262 -15.22 14.54 -17.23
CA VAL A 262 -15.30 13.41 -16.27
C VAL A 262 -16.36 13.74 -15.22
N LYS A 263 -17.38 12.91 -15.14
CA LYS A 263 -18.42 13.10 -14.12
C LYS A 263 -17.88 12.66 -12.75
N TYR A 264 -18.00 13.52 -11.76
CA TYR A 264 -17.56 13.24 -10.38
C TYR A 264 -18.16 11.94 -9.81
N SER A 265 -19.43 11.62 -10.18
CA SER A 265 -20.09 10.37 -9.80
C SER A 265 -19.36 9.11 -10.30
N ASP A 266 -18.71 9.20 -11.47
CA ASP A 266 -18.11 8.04 -12.12
C ASP A 266 -16.88 7.51 -11.35
N ILE A 267 -16.23 8.36 -10.56
CA ILE A 267 -15.11 7.99 -9.68
C ILE A 267 -15.57 7.01 -8.58
N TRP A 268 -16.81 7.18 -8.10
CA TRP A 268 -17.31 6.48 -6.90
C TRP A 268 -18.30 5.36 -7.22
N SER A 269 -18.86 5.34 -8.41
CA SER A 269 -19.84 4.32 -8.81
C SER A 269 -19.17 3.01 -9.14
N LEU A 270 -19.62 1.91 -8.54
CA LEU A 270 -19.12 0.55 -8.79
C LEU A 270 -19.17 0.15 -10.26
N GLY A 271 -20.14 0.71 -11.04
CA GLY A 271 -20.29 0.41 -12.46
C GLY A 271 -19.31 1.16 -13.36
N THR A 272 -18.75 2.28 -12.92
CA THR A 272 -17.94 3.17 -13.76
C THR A 272 -16.53 3.41 -13.25
N GLN A 273 -16.26 3.26 -11.93
CA GLN A 273 -14.98 3.59 -11.32
C GLN A 273 -13.77 2.90 -11.96
N LYS A 274 -13.93 1.65 -12.43
CA LYS A 274 -12.82 0.90 -13.06
C LYS A 274 -12.40 1.48 -14.39
N GLY A 275 -13.32 2.09 -15.12
CA GLY A 275 -13.05 2.75 -16.40
C GLY A 275 -12.93 4.26 -16.31
N CYS A 276 -13.03 4.83 -15.10
CA CYS A 276 -12.94 6.27 -14.92
C CYS A 276 -11.53 6.77 -15.28
N PRO A 277 -11.41 7.62 -16.31
CA PRO A 277 -10.10 8.04 -16.82
C PRO A 277 -9.36 9.01 -15.89
N GLU A 278 -9.99 9.49 -14.82
CA GLU A 278 -9.36 10.28 -13.77
C GLU A 278 -8.54 9.41 -12.82
N ASN A 279 -8.84 8.10 -12.73
CA ASN A 279 -8.14 7.18 -11.84
C ASN A 279 -6.82 6.72 -12.49
N ILE A 280 -5.72 7.33 -12.06
CA ILE A 280 -4.36 7.01 -12.54
C ILE A 280 -3.85 5.70 -11.91
N PHE A 281 -4.15 5.50 -10.63
CA PHE A 281 -3.84 4.29 -9.85
C PHE A 281 -4.86 4.13 -8.72
N GLN A 282 -5.33 2.90 -8.51
CA GLN A 282 -6.29 2.61 -7.45
C GLN A 282 -5.99 1.25 -6.81
N ILE A 283 -6.35 1.11 -5.55
CA ILE A 283 -6.29 -0.17 -4.84
C ILE A 283 -7.64 -0.87 -5.01
N ASN A 284 -7.65 -2.00 -5.70
CA ASN A 284 -8.86 -2.76 -5.96
C ASN A 284 -9.16 -3.71 -4.80
N CYS A 285 -10.39 -3.63 -4.27
CA CYS A 285 -10.92 -4.54 -3.27
C CYS A 285 -11.99 -5.44 -3.90
N ILE A 286 -12.13 -6.67 -3.39
CA ILE A 286 -13.08 -7.66 -3.90
C ILE A 286 -14.21 -7.83 -2.89
N GLN A 287 -15.45 -7.59 -3.33
CA GLN A 287 -16.65 -7.82 -2.52
C GLN A 287 -16.80 -9.31 -2.21
N GLY A 288 -17.12 -9.62 -0.96
CA GLY A 288 -17.38 -11.01 -0.54
C GLY A 288 -16.12 -11.84 -0.23
N ASN A 289 -14.92 -11.24 -0.33
CA ASN A 289 -13.67 -11.87 0.09
C ASN A 289 -13.12 -11.15 1.31
N GLU A 290 -13.13 -11.80 2.48
CA GLU A 290 -12.72 -11.18 3.75
C GLU A 290 -11.28 -10.64 3.73
N SER A 291 -10.38 -11.31 3.02
CA SER A 291 -8.96 -10.92 2.94
C SER A 291 -8.68 -9.79 1.96
N LEU A 292 -9.56 -9.58 0.98
CA LEU A 292 -9.38 -8.62 -0.11
C LEU A 292 -10.49 -7.57 -0.16
N SER A 293 -11.44 -7.59 0.78
CA SER A 293 -12.51 -6.60 0.87
C SER A 293 -12.07 -5.36 1.64
N SER A 294 -12.72 -4.22 1.34
CA SER A 294 -12.59 -3.01 2.13
C SER A 294 -13.68 -2.94 3.20
N SER A 295 -13.33 -2.55 4.40
CA SER A 295 -14.30 -2.26 5.48
C SER A 295 -14.79 -0.81 5.48
N TRP A 296 -14.49 -0.02 4.48
CA TRP A 296 -14.79 1.41 4.48
C TRP A 296 -16.27 1.74 4.56
N ASN A 297 -17.12 1.00 3.82
CA ASN A 297 -18.57 1.16 3.94
C ASN A 297 -19.08 0.89 5.38
N TRP A 298 -18.46 -0.07 6.07
CA TRP A 298 -18.77 -0.34 7.48
C TRP A 298 -18.23 0.73 8.41
N LEU A 299 -17.00 1.18 8.22
CA LEU A 299 -16.36 2.19 9.06
C LEU A 299 -17.03 3.56 8.94
N PHE A 300 -17.38 3.96 7.71
CA PHE A 300 -17.96 5.27 7.41
C PHE A 300 -19.49 5.26 7.29
N GLY A 301 -20.10 4.08 7.18
CA GLY A 301 -21.56 3.94 7.08
C GLY A 301 -22.27 4.39 8.36
N PRO A 302 -23.56 4.79 8.27
CA PRO A 302 -24.32 5.29 9.38
C PRO A 302 -24.54 4.20 10.45
N ASN A 303 -24.32 4.55 11.70
CA ASN A 303 -24.73 3.71 12.82
C ASN A 303 -26.24 3.86 13.04
N THR A 304 -26.99 2.88 12.58
CA THR A 304 -28.46 2.86 12.67
C THR A 304 -28.97 2.07 13.87
N THR A 305 -28.11 1.71 14.83
CA THR A 305 -28.51 1.03 16.06
C THR A 305 -29.57 1.87 16.81
N GLY A 306 -30.73 1.28 17.07
CA GLY A 306 -31.85 1.96 17.69
C GLY A 306 -32.78 2.72 16.73
N VAL A 307 -32.43 2.85 15.44
CA VAL A 307 -33.25 3.48 14.41
C VAL A 307 -33.83 2.44 13.43
N THR A 308 -33.02 1.42 13.12
CA THR A 308 -33.43 0.28 12.29
C THR A 308 -32.99 -1.04 12.94
N SER A 309 -33.60 -2.15 12.50
CA SER A 309 -33.22 -3.50 12.95
C SER A 309 -31.84 -3.95 12.47
N LYS A 310 -31.20 -3.22 11.56
CA LYS A 310 -29.89 -3.53 11.01
C LYS A 310 -28.92 -2.40 11.28
N LYS A 311 -27.77 -2.71 11.86
CA LYS A 311 -26.63 -1.79 11.94
C LYS A 311 -25.97 -1.72 10.55
N LEU A 312 -26.10 -0.59 9.87
CA LEU A 312 -25.56 -0.38 8.52
C LEU A 312 -24.08 0.03 8.50
N GLY A 313 -23.56 0.47 9.65
CA GLY A 313 -22.17 0.86 9.76
C GLY A 313 -21.78 1.21 11.19
N ASN A 314 -20.53 1.55 11.40
CA ASN A 314 -19.97 1.88 12.71
C ASN A 314 -19.83 3.38 12.95
N MET A 315 -19.92 4.18 11.88
CA MET A 315 -19.79 5.66 11.90
C MET A 315 -18.60 6.13 12.76
N GLN A 316 -17.47 5.45 12.62
CA GLN A 316 -16.27 5.74 13.40
C GLN A 316 -15.72 7.13 13.09
N ASN A 317 -15.78 7.51 11.81
CA ASN A 317 -15.30 8.80 11.33
C ASN A 317 -16.41 9.49 10.56
N ILE A 318 -16.63 10.75 10.88
CA ILE A 318 -17.68 11.57 10.31
C ILE A 318 -17.11 12.91 9.86
N THR A 319 -17.69 13.47 8.80
CA THR A 319 -17.37 14.82 8.37
C THR A 319 -17.90 15.82 9.38
N THR A 320 -17.12 16.86 9.69
CA THR A 320 -17.57 17.94 10.58
C THR A 320 -18.66 18.79 9.90
N SER A 321 -19.53 19.41 10.72
CA SER A 321 -20.50 20.39 10.18
C SER A 321 -19.80 21.55 9.45
N ALA A 322 -18.67 22.00 9.98
CA ALA A 322 -17.86 23.06 9.35
C ALA A 322 -17.46 22.70 7.92
N VAL A 323 -17.00 21.45 7.68
CA VAL A 323 -16.68 20.97 6.33
C VAL A 323 -17.94 20.89 5.47
N TYR A 324 -19.06 20.37 5.99
CA TYR A 324 -20.32 20.30 5.27
C TYR A 324 -20.83 21.69 4.87
N ASP A 325 -20.74 22.65 5.76
CA ASP A 325 -21.23 24.02 5.54
C ASP A 325 -20.29 24.84 4.64
N SER A 326 -19.02 24.44 4.50
CA SER A 326 -18.06 25.12 3.63
C SER A 326 -18.28 24.87 2.12
N PHE A 327 -19.10 23.88 1.76
CA PHE A 327 -19.41 23.65 0.35
C PHE A 327 -20.30 24.78 -0.22
N GLU A 328 -19.88 25.34 -1.34
CA GLU A 328 -20.65 26.36 -2.06
C GLU A 328 -21.96 25.81 -2.63
N SER A 329 -22.89 26.74 -2.92
CA SER A 329 -24.15 26.38 -3.59
C SER A 329 -23.88 25.81 -4.98
N GLY A 330 -24.43 24.61 -5.26
CA GLY A 330 -24.22 23.93 -6.53
C GLY A 330 -22.99 23.01 -6.57
N ASP A 331 -22.20 22.95 -5.52
CA ASP A 331 -21.08 21.97 -5.45
C ASP A 331 -21.64 20.54 -5.36
N VAL A 332 -21.43 19.78 -6.42
CA VAL A 332 -21.92 18.40 -6.54
C VAL A 332 -21.35 17.47 -5.46
N ARG A 333 -20.18 17.80 -4.90
CA ARG A 333 -19.52 17.00 -3.85
C ARG A 333 -20.33 16.99 -2.55
N LYS A 334 -21.06 18.06 -2.26
CA LYS A 334 -21.97 18.16 -1.11
C LYS A 334 -23.04 17.08 -1.13
N GLY A 335 -23.50 16.68 -2.33
CA GLY A 335 -24.49 15.62 -2.54
C GLY A 335 -24.01 14.22 -2.12
N PHE A 336 -22.69 14.02 -1.99
CA PHE A 336 -22.09 12.77 -1.47
C PHE A 336 -21.95 12.76 0.07
N LEU A 337 -22.41 13.79 0.75
CA LEU A 337 -22.52 13.86 2.20
C LEU A 337 -23.98 13.81 2.60
N ARG A 338 -24.34 12.83 3.41
CA ARG A 338 -25.71 12.66 3.91
C ARG A 338 -25.78 13.07 5.36
N LYS A 339 -26.73 13.97 5.65
CA LYS A 339 -27.11 14.34 7.01
C LYS A 339 -27.81 13.16 7.69
N PHE A 340 -27.41 12.86 8.91
CA PHE A 340 -28.00 11.84 9.74
C PHE A 340 -28.22 12.37 11.16
N GLU A 341 -29.42 12.21 11.71
CA GLU A 341 -29.75 12.67 13.04
C GLU A 341 -29.99 11.46 13.96
N THR A 342 -29.32 11.43 15.08
CA THR A 342 -29.51 10.41 16.13
C THR A 342 -29.21 10.98 17.50
N ALA A 343 -30.00 10.59 18.49
CA ALA A 343 -29.86 11.06 19.88
C ALA A 343 -29.77 12.59 20.02
N GLY A 344 -30.53 13.33 19.19
CA GLY A 344 -30.57 14.80 19.21
C GLY A 344 -29.33 15.49 18.61
N GLN A 345 -28.42 14.72 18.00
CA GLN A 345 -27.24 15.25 17.34
C GLN A 345 -27.28 15.01 15.83
N THR A 346 -26.73 15.96 15.09
CA THR A 346 -26.58 15.89 13.62
C THR A 346 -25.17 15.44 13.25
N TYR A 347 -25.09 14.48 12.33
CA TYR A 347 -23.86 13.96 11.79
C TYR A 347 -23.92 13.99 10.26
N TYR A 348 -22.74 14.05 9.64
CA TYR A 348 -22.58 13.99 8.20
C TYR A 348 -21.67 12.83 7.83
N HIS A 349 -22.17 11.91 7.04
CA HIS A 349 -21.39 10.76 6.57
C HIS A 349 -21.28 10.72 5.06
N THR A 350 -20.21 10.14 4.57
CA THR A 350 -19.99 9.99 3.13
C THR A 350 -20.86 8.89 2.52
N MET A 351 -21.34 9.13 1.31
CA MET A 351 -22.06 8.17 0.46
C MET A 351 -21.18 7.60 -0.66
N LYS A 352 -19.86 7.76 -0.55
CA LYS A 352 -18.91 7.31 -1.59
C LYS A 352 -18.62 5.81 -1.55
N TYR A 353 -19.08 5.10 -0.50
CA TYR A 353 -18.78 3.68 -0.26
C TYR A 353 -20.06 2.86 -0.11
#